data_8e7fbbd0bb569504231992015dd8dcb5
#
_entry.id   8e7fbbd0bb569504231992015dd8dcb5
#
_cell.length_a   1.000
_cell.length_b   1.000
_cell.length_c   1.000
_cell.angle_alpha   90.00
_cell.angle_beta   90.00
_cell.angle_gamma   90.00
#
_symmetry.space_group_name_H-M   'P 1'
#
loop_
_entity.id
_entity.type
_entity.pdbx_description
1 polymer ?
#
loop_
_entity_poly.entity_id
_entity_poly.type
_entity_poly.pdbx_seq_one_letter_code
_entity_poly.pdbx_strand_id
1 'polypeptide(L)'
;MTTLMVQGTTSDAGKSTLVTALCRWLVRQGVPVAPFKPQNMALNSAVTAEGGEIGRAQAVQAQAANLAPHTDMNPVLLKPNSDTGSQVIIHGRAVTSMSAVAYHDYKAIAMQAVLASHTRLSQAYAVVMVEGAGSPAEINLRANDIANMGFAEAVDCPVLLIADINRGGVFAHLVGTLELLSPSEQARVRGFIINRFRGDIALLQPGLDWLEARTGKPVVGVLPYVMDLHLEAEDGIDQRQIDKAAQVLKVVVPVLPRISNHTDFDPLRLHPQVDLQFVGPGQPIPAADLIILPGSKSVRSDLAYLRASGWDTAVARHLRYGGKVLGICGGLQMLGEQVHDPLGLEGTAGSSDGLGLLAFSTTLAREKQLRNVRGRLLLEDAEVSGYEIHAGVTSGAALSNAAVRLDDGRSDGAQSADGQILGTYLHGLFETPAACSALLRWAGLQDVQEVDYHALRERDIERLADLVENHLDTGLLRRLCGL
;
A
#
# COMPACT_ATOMS: atom_id res chain seq x y z
N MET A 1 -11.73 -26.89 6.19
CA MET A 1 -10.76 -25.79 6.28
C MET A 1 -9.81 -25.91 5.10
N THR A 2 -9.73 -24.88 4.26
CA THR A 2 -9.02 -24.97 2.98
C THR A 2 -8.17 -23.72 2.80
N THR A 3 -7.00 -23.89 2.20
CA THR A 3 -6.14 -22.79 1.77
C THR A 3 -6.10 -22.78 0.23
N LEU A 4 -6.28 -21.62 -0.38
CA LEU A 4 -6.13 -21.43 -1.82
C LEU A 4 -5.16 -20.27 -2.07
N MET A 5 -4.18 -20.47 -2.93
CA MET A 5 -3.15 -19.47 -3.19
C MET A 5 -3.21 -18.94 -4.62
N VAL A 6 -3.08 -17.63 -4.77
CA VAL A 6 -2.92 -16.93 -6.06
C VAL A 6 -1.47 -16.53 -6.21
N GLN A 7 -0.80 -16.99 -7.27
CA GLN A 7 0.55 -16.57 -7.63
C GLN A 7 0.54 -15.89 -9.01
N GLY A 8 1.40 -14.91 -9.22
CA GLY A 8 1.49 -14.18 -10.48
C GLY A 8 2.67 -14.64 -11.31
N THR A 9 2.55 -14.58 -12.62
CA THR A 9 3.70 -14.80 -13.51
C THR A 9 4.71 -13.65 -13.46
N THR A 10 4.26 -12.48 -13.00
CA THR A 10 5.08 -11.26 -12.83
C THR A 10 4.56 -10.45 -11.64
N SER A 11 5.32 -9.45 -11.20
CA SER A 11 4.76 -8.33 -10.43
C SER A 11 3.64 -7.67 -11.24
N ASP A 12 2.68 -7.01 -10.59
CA ASP A 12 1.52 -6.34 -11.22
C ASP A 12 0.61 -7.23 -12.09
N ALA A 13 0.76 -8.55 -12.07
CA ALA A 13 -0.15 -9.46 -12.80
C ALA A 13 -1.61 -9.38 -12.32
N GLY A 14 -1.85 -8.75 -11.15
CA GLY A 14 -3.17 -8.57 -10.56
C GLY A 14 -3.49 -9.51 -9.40
N LYS A 15 -2.46 -10.09 -8.74
CA LYS A 15 -2.63 -10.97 -7.57
C LYS A 15 -3.48 -10.32 -6.47
N SER A 16 -3.08 -9.13 -6.03
CA SER A 16 -3.73 -8.42 -4.91
C SER A 16 -5.19 -8.11 -5.23
N THR A 17 -5.46 -7.65 -6.46
CA THR A 17 -6.82 -7.38 -6.95
C THR A 17 -7.67 -8.66 -6.97
N LEU A 18 -7.12 -9.76 -7.47
CA LEU A 18 -7.83 -11.04 -7.52
C LEU A 18 -8.11 -11.60 -6.11
N VAL A 19 -7.13 -11.53 -5.20
CA VAL A 19 -7.33 -11.97 -3.80
C VAL A 19 -8.39 -11.13 -3.10
N THR A 20 -8.39 -9.80 -3.32
CA THR A 20 -9.45 -8.91 -2.85
C THR A 20 -10.83 -9.33 -3.38
N ALA A 21 -10.92 -9.61 -4.69
CA ALA A 21 -12.13 -10.07 -5.35
C ALA A 21 -12.64 -11.39 -4.77
N LEU A 22 -11.75 -12.37 -4.62
CA LEU A 22 -12.08 -13.70 -4.07
C LEU A 22 -12.51 -13.64 -2.60
N CYS A 23 -11.86 -12.78 -1.79
CA CYS A 23 -12.29 -12.56 -0.40
C CYS A 23 -13.72 -12.03 -0.35
N ARG A 24 -14.06 -10.97 -1.11
CA ARG A 24 -15.42 -10.41 -1.14
C ARG A 24 -16.43 -11.40 -1.72
N TRP A 25 -16.07 -12.11 -2.77
CA TRP A 25 -16.92 -13.14 -3.35
C TRP A 25 -17.26 -14.25 -2.36
N LEU A 26 -16.29 -14.75 -1.57
CA LEU A 26 -16.52 -15.74 -0.52
C LEU A 26 -17.41 -15.21 0.61
N VAL A 27 -17.20 -13.95 1.01
CA VAL A 27 -18.08 -13.28 1.99
C VAL A 27 -19.53 -13.23 1.50
N ARG A 28 -19.77 -12.90 0.24
CA ARG A 28 -21.13 -12.94 -0.37
C ARG A 28 -21.75 -14.34 -0.33
N GLN A 29 -20.92 -15.39 -0.37
CA GLN A 29 -21.38 -16.78 -0.24
C GLN A 29 -21.60 -17.21 1.23
N GLY A 30 -21.43 -16.29 2.20
CA GLY A 30 -21.51 -16.60 3.63
C GLY A 30 -20.34 -17.42 4.17
N VAL A 31 -19.20 -17.47 3.47
CA VAL A 31 -18.03 -18.25 3.83
C VAL A 31 -17.05 -17.39 4.65
N PRO A 32 -16.72 -17.76 5.89
CA PRO A 32 -15.68 -17.09 6.67
C PRO A 32 -14.31 -17.25 5.99
N VAL A 33 -13.74 -16.15 5.52
CA VAL A 33 -12.47 -16.11 4.79
C VAL A 33 -11.52 -15.10 5.42
N ALA A 34 -10.23 -15.44 5.48
CA ALA A 34 -9.17 -14.49 5.82
C ALA A 34 -8.16 -14.37 4.69
N PRO A 35 -7.71 -13.15 4.34
CA PRO A 35 -6.58 -12.96 3.45
C PRO A 35 -5.27 -13.30 4.16
N PHE A 36 -4.28 -13.71 3.37
CA PHE A 36 -2.95 -14.02 3.88
C PHE A 36 -1.88 -13.73 2.82
N LYS A 37 -0.84 -13.02 3.19
CA LYS A 37 0.36 -12.85 2.36
C LYS A 37 1.58 -13.20 3.21
N PRO A 38 2.23 -14.33 2.93
CA PRO A 38 3.34 -14.84 3.76
C PRO A 38 4.44 -13.81 3.97
N GLN A 39 4.86 -13.18 2.88
CA GLN A 39 5.84 -12.09 2.88
C GLN A 39 5.37 -10.99 1.94
N ASN A 40 5.46 -9.75 2.42
CA ASN A 40 5.29 -8.57 1.60
C ASN A 40 6.54 -7.70 1.59
N MET A 41 6.78 -6.97 0.49
CA MET A 41 7.78 -5.91 0.41
C MET A 41 7.08 -4.65 -0.07
N ALA A 42 6.84 -3.71 0.84
CA ALA A 42 6.10 -2.49 0.53
C ALA A 42 6.51 -1.33 1.44
N LEU A 43 6.41 -0.10 0.93
CA LEU A 43 6.53 1.13 1.71
C LEU A 43 5.18 1.63 2.23
N ASN A 44 4.08 1.16 1.63
CA ASN A 44 2.72 1.47 2.05
C ASN A 44 2.24 0.47 3.10
N SER A 45 1.84 0.96 4.25
CA SER A 45 1.45 0.14 5.40
C SER A 45 0.14 0.62 6.01
N ALA A 46 -0.46 -0.25 6.79
CA ALA A 46 -1.57 0.04 7.68
C ALA A 46 -1.23 -0.42 9.09
N VAL A 47 -1.88 0.17 10.08
CA VAL A 47 -1.75 -0.20 11.49
C VAL A 47 -2.95 -1.06 11.88
N THR A 48 -2.68 -2.21 12.52
CA THR A 48 -3.72 -3.11 13.02
C THR A 48 -4.29 -2.61 14.36
N ALA A 49 -5.43 -3.14 14.78
CA ALA A 49 -6.07 -2.73 16.03
C ALA A 49 -5.20 -2.99 17.27
N GLU A 50 -4.36 -4.03 17.23
CA GLU A 50 -3.41 -4.39 18.29
C GLU A 50 -2.08 -3.62 18.23
N GLY A 51 -1.95 -2.63 17.33
CA GLY A 51 -0.75 -1.80 17.21
C GLY A 51 0.41 -2.49 16.48
N GLY A 52 0.09 -3.33 15.51
CA GLY A 52 1.05 -3.92 14.58
C GLY A 52 1.03 -3.26 13.21
N GLU A 53 2.05 -3.49 12.40
CA GLU A 53 2.19 -2.99 11.04
C GLU A 53 2.02 -4.10 10.02
N ILE A 54 1.16 -3.90 9.00
CA ILE A 54 0.98 -4.79 7.86
C ILE A 54 1.02 -4.01 6.54
N GLY A 55 1.20 -4.70 5.41
CA GLY A 55 1.10 -4.11 4.09
C GLY A 55 -0.29 -3.54 3.81
N ARG A 56 -0.37 -2.40 3.11
CA ARG A 56 -1.64 -1.73 2.81
C ARG A 56 -2.59 -2.60 1.99
N ALA A 57 -2.08 -3.37 1.03
CA ALA A 57 -2.90 -4.29 0.24
C ALA A 57 -3.62 -5.34 1.10
N GLN A 58 -2.98 -5.85 2.17
CA GLN A 58 -3.62 -6.81 3.07
C GLN A 58 -4.68 -6.15 3.96
N ALA A 59 -4.56 -4.87 4.26
CA ALA A 59 -5.64 -4.12 4.93
C ALA A 59 -6.88 -3.97 4.03
N VAL A 60 -6.69 -3.73 2.73
CA VAL A 60 -7.80 -3.71 1.74
C VAL A 60 -8.43 -5.09 1.59
N GLN A 61 -7.61 -6.16 1.56
CA GLN A 61 -8.11 -7.53 1.50
C GLN A 61 -8.88 -7.93 2.77
N ALA A 62 -8.43 -7.46 3.95
CA ALA A 62 -9.17 -7.64 5.21
C ALA A 62 -10.53 -6.93 5.14
N GLN A 63 -10.60 -5.70 4.62
CA GLN A 63 -11.86 -5.01 4.38
C GLN A 63 -12.76 -5.80 3.42
N ALA A 64 -12.22 -6.34 2.34
CA ALA A 64 -12.96 -7.19 1.40
C ALA A 64 -13.52 -8.46 2.08
N ALA A 65 -12.83 -8.96 3.09
CA ALA A 65 -13.26 -10.09 3.92
C ALA A 65 -14.19 -9.69 5.09
N ASN A 66 -14.57 -8.42 5.21
CA ASN A 66 -15.30 -7.85 6.36
C ASN A 66 -14.58 -8.06 7.70
N LEU A 67 -13.26 -8.00 7.70
CA LEU A 67 -12.41 -8.18 8.86
C LEU A 67 -11.62 -6.90 9.18
N ALA A 68 -11.32 -6.69 10.46
CA ALA A 68 -10.28 -5.76 10.86
C ALA A 68 -8.90 -6.32 10.44
N PRO A 69 -7.97 -5.46 9.99
CA PRO A 69 -6.59 -5.86 9.72
C PRO A 69 -5.93 -6.49 10.94
N HIS A 70 -5.23 -7.62 10.76
CA HIS A 70 -4.51 -8.34 11.80
C HIS A 70 -3.11 -8.75 11.34
N THR A 71 -2.13 -8.76 12.24
CA THR A 71 -0.72 -9.03 11.91
C THR A 71 -0.50 -10.44 11.32
N ASP A 72 -1.35 -11.41 11.64
CA ASP A 72 -1.30 -12.73 11.03
C ASP A 72 -1.60 -12.71 9.52
N MET A 73 -2.31 -11.71 9.01
CA MET A 73 -2.61 -11.61 7.58
C MET A 73 -1.36 -11.26 6.74
N ASN A 74 -0.33 -10.67 7.37
CA ASN A 74 0.96 -10.40 6.75
C ASN A 74 2.09 -10.55 7.79
N PRO A 75 2.49 -11.79 8.12
CA PRO A 75 3.44 -12.04 9.20
C PRO A 75 4.85 -11.51 8.95
N VAL A 76 5.25 -11.37 7.69
CA VAL A 76 6.56 -10.83 7.30
C VAL A 76 6.37 -9.66 6.36
N LEU A 77 6.78 -8.46 6.79
CA LEU A 77 6.81 -7.27 5.97
C LEU A 77 8.23 -6.73 5.88
N LEU A 78 8.70 -6.49 4.66
CA LEU A 78 9.99 -5.87 4.38
C LEU A 78 9.75 -4.42 3.93
N LYS A 79 10.43 -3.48 4.60
CA LYS A 79 10.41 -2.06 4.18
C LYS A 79 11.78 -1.66 3.69
N PRO A 80 11.97 -1.48 2.37
CA PRO A 80 13.22 -1.03 1.81
C PRO A 80 13.65 0.31 2.43
N ASN A 81 14.84 0.36 3.02
CA ASN A 81 15.44 1.58 3.58
C ASN A 81 16.67 2.04 2.76
N SER A 82 17.17 1.18 1.89
CA SER A 82 18.24 1.46 0.93
C SER A 82 18.06 0.58 -0.31
N ASP A 83 18.95 0.70 -1.30
CA ASP A 83 18.89 -0.14 -2.51
C ASP A 83 19.22 -1.62 -2.22
N THR A 84 19.91 -1.89 -1.11
CA THR A 84 20.38 -3.23 -0.74
C THR A 84 19.92 -3.69 0.64
N GLY A 85 19.14 -2.90 1.35
CA GLY A 85 18.72 -3.18 2.72
C GLY A 85 17.24 -2.93 2.95
N SER A 86 16.68 -3.70 3.89
CA SER A 86 15.29 -3.56 4.31
C SER A 86 15.17 -3.69 5.82
N GLN A 87 14.25 -2.94 6.41
CA GLN A 87 13.78 -3.20 7.76
C GLN A 87 12.86 -4.43 7.71
N VAL A 88 13.17 -5.43 8.53
CA VAL A 88 12.39 -6.66 8.67
C VAL A 88 11.38 -6.49 9.80
N ILE A 89 10.12 -6.70 9.49
CA ILE A 89 8.99 -6.62 10.42
C ILE A 89 8.37 -8.02 10.50
N ILE A 90 8.29 -8.57 11.71
CA ILE A 90 7.68 -9.87 12.00
C ILE A 90 6.49 -9.65 12.93
N HIS A 91 5.34 -10.22 12.57
CA HIS A 91 4.08 -10.04 13.32
C HIS A 91 3.83 -8.58 13.70
N GLY A 92 4.00 -7.68 12.72
CA GLY A 92 3.74 -6.25 12.86
C GLY A 92 4.78 -5.46 13.66
N ARG A 93 5.88 -6.07 14.12
CA ARG A 93 6.93 -5.40 14.90
C ARG A 93 8.28 -5.44 14.18
N ALA A 94 8.96 -4.31 14.13
CA ALA A 94 10.30 -4.21 13.58
C ALA A 94 11.27 -5.03 14.45
N VAL A 95 11.95 -6.00 13.82
CA VAL A 95 12.93 -6.86 14.51
C VAL A 95 14.33 -6.32 14.30
N THR A 96 14.70 -6.02 13.05
CA THR A 96 16.03 -5.56 12.68
C THR A 96 16.02 -4.97 11.27
N SER A 97 17.15 -4.38 10.87
CA SER A 97 17.43 -4.04 9.47
C SER A 97 18.52 -4.97 8.94
N MET A 98 18.29 -5.52 7.75
CA MET A 98 19.18 -6.51 7.14
C MET A 98 19.46 -6.14 5.68
N SER A 99 20.66 -6.52 5.19
CA SER A 99 20.91 -6.58 3.76
C SER A 99 20.10 -7.72 3.11
N ALA A 100 19.90 -7.65 1.80
CA ALA A 100 19.19 -8.70 1.06
C ALA A 100 19.84 -10.08 1.24
N VAL A 101 21.18 -10.15 1.30
CA VAL A 101 21.94 -11.40 1.52
C VAL A 101 21.66 -11.96 2.92
N ALA A 102 21.78 -11.12 3.97
CA ALA A 102 21.53 -11.57 5.34
C ALA A 102 20.05 -12.00 5.54
N TYR A 103 19.11 -11.31 4.89
CA TYR A 103 17.70 -11.69 4.93
C TYR A 103 17.45 -13.05 4.24
N HIS A 104 18.17 -13.36 3.15
CA HIS A 104 18.03 -14.66 2.49
C HIS A 104 18.34 -15.83 3.44
N ASP A 105 19.35 -15.70 4.28
CA ASP A 105 19.68 -16.69 5.30
C ASP A 105 18.65 -16.69 6.45
N TYR A 106 18.08 -15.53 6.77
CA TYR A 106 17.07 -15.36 7.82
C TYR A 106 15.68 -15.93 7.43
N LYS A 107 15.42 -16.19 6.16
CA LYS A 107 14.12 -16.69 5.66
C LYS A 107 13.65 -17.98 6.33
N ALA A 108 14.58 -18.87 6.72
CA ALA A 108 14.24 -20.10 7.45
C ALA A 108 13.57 -19.78 8.81
N ILE A 109 14.04 -18.74 9.49
CA ILE A 109 13.44 -18.24 10.75
C ILE A 109 12.10 -17.55 10.47
N ALA A 110 12.03 -16.73 9.43
CA ALA A 110 10.82 -16.05 9.02
C ALA A 110 9.70 -17.05 8.62
N MET A 111 10.05 -18.20 8.03
CA MET A 111 9.09 -19.25 7.69
C MET A 111 8.35 -19.79 8.90
N GLN A 112 8.99 -19.88 10.07
CA GLN A 112 8.31 -20.31 11.30
C GLN A 112 7.18 -19.32 11.67
N ALA A 113 7.42 -18.02 11.55
CA ALA A 113 6.41 -16.99 11.79
C ALA A 113 5.26 -17.07 10.77
N VAL A 114 5.59 -17.32 9.50
CA VAL A 114 4.61 -17.53 8.42
C VAL A 114 3.69 -18.71 8.72
N LEU A 115 4.25 -19.88 9.04
CA LEU A 115 3.47 -21.08 9.33
C LEU A 115 2.64 -20.95 10.61
N ALA A 116 3.17 -20.30 11.64
CA ALA A 116 2.43 -20.05 12.88
C ALA A 116 1.20 -19.16 12.63
N SER A 117 1.36 -18.08 11.86
CA SER A 117 0.23 -17.21 11.49
C SER A 117 -0.79 -17.92 10.61
N HIS A 118 -0.34 -18.67 9.60
CA HIS A 118 -1.23 -19.47 8.76
C HIS A 118 -2.03 -20.48 9.59
N THR A 119 -1.39 -21.15 10.56
CA THR A 119 -2.06 -22.10 11.46
C THR A 119 -3.18 -21.43 12.26
N ARG A 120 -2.92 -20.22 12.84
CA ARG A 120 -3.96 -19.48 13.58
C ARG A 120 -5.12 -19.08 12.69
N LEU A 121 -4.86 -18.53 11.51
CA LEU A 121 -5.90 -18.18 10.55
C LEU A 121 -6.70 -19.41 10.08
N SER A 122 -6.01 -20.51 9.80
CA SER A 122 -6.64 -21.77 9.39
C SER A 122 -7.54 -22.37 10.48
N GLN A 123 -7.27 -22.12 11.75
CA GLN A 123 -8.15 -22.54 12.85
C GLN A 123 -9.38 -21.66 13.01
N ALA A 124 -9.27 -20.38 12.62
CA ALA A 124 -10.33 -19.39 12.83
C ALA A 124 -11.29 -19.25 11.63
N TYR A 125 -10.83 -19.55 10.41
CA TYR A 125 -11.59 -19.31 9.19
C TYR A 125 -11.77 -20.58 8.36
N ALA A 126 -12.85 -20.65 7.58
CA ALA A 126 -13.14 -21.78 6.70
C ALA A 126 -12.18 -21.81 5.50
N VAL A 127 -11.82 -20.64 4.99
CA VAL A 127 -10.88 -20.48 3.87
C VAL A 127 -9.80 -19.46 4.23
N VAL A 128 -8.55 -19.79 3.94
CA VAL A 128 -7.43 -18.84 3.93
C VAL A 128 -7.07 -18.56 2.47
N MET A 129 -7.29 -17.32 2.03
CA MET A 129 -6.99 -16.86 0.68
C MET A 129 -5.60 -16.24 0.64
N VAL A 130 -4.67 -16.91 -0.04
CA VAL A 130 -3.24 -16.56 0.01
C VAL A 130 -2.80 -15.81 -1.22
N GLU A 131 -2.05 -14.72 -1.03
CA GLU A 131 -1.36 -13.98 -2.08
C GLU A 131 0.12 -14.29 -2.10
N GLY A 132 0.66 -14.72 -3.24
CA GLY A 132 2.09 -14.84 -3.46
C GLY A 132 2.79 -13.49 -3.71
N ALA A 133 4.11 -13.48 -3.67
CA ALA A 133 4.94 -12.30 -3.91
C ALA A 133 5.76 -12.43 -5.20
N GLY A 134 5.71 -11.42 -6.07
CA GLY A 134 6.42 -11.44 -7.37
C GLY A 134 5.99 -12.62 -8.25
N SER A 135 6.95 -13.45 -8.67
CA SER A 135 6.74 -14.64 -9.49
C SER A 135 7.38 -15.87 -8.84
N PRO A 136 6.76 -17.07 -8.89
CA PRO A 136 7.37 -18.32 -8.46
C PRO A 136 8.52 -18.77 -9.37
N ALA A 137 8.66 -18.16 -10.54
CA ALA A 137 9.68 -18.49 -11.53
C ALA A 137 11.02 -17.76 -11.35
N GLU A 138 11.17 -17.00 -10.26
CA GLU A 138 12.44 -16.33 -9.91
C GLU A 138 13.46 -17.36 -9.40
N ILE A 139 14.15 -18.01 -10.32
CA ILE A 139 15.06 -19.15 -10.04
C ILE A 139 16.13 -18.80 -9.02
N ASN A 140 16.67 -17.59 -9.08
CA ASN A 140 17.68 -17.06 -8.17
C ASN A 140 17.17 -16.83 -6.73
N LEU A 141 15.85 -16.80 -6.52
CA LEU A 141 15.22 -16.58 -5.21
C LEU A 141 14.50 -17.82 -4.65
N ARG A 142 14.55 -18.95 -5.36
CA ARG A 142 13.83 -20.17 -4.98
C ARG A 142 14.36 -20.84 -3.71
N ALA A 143 15.66 -20.77 -3.47
CA ALA A 143 16.21 -21.27 -2.22
C ALA A 143 15.60 -20.46 -1.05
N ASN A 144 15.07 -21.20 -0.05
CA ASN A 144 14.36 -20.60 1.10
C ASN A 144 13.16 -19.71 0.71
N ASP A 145 12.40 -20.10 -0.34
CA ASP A 145 11.17 -19.39 -0.69
C ASP A 145 10.11 -19.54 0.42
N ILE A 146 9.68 -18.43 0.98
CA ILE A 146 8.61 -18.38 2.01
C ILE A 146 7.34 -17.73 1.50
N ALA A 147 7.33 -17.27 0.25
CA ALA A 147 6.29 -16.38 -0.28
C ALA A 147 5.44 -17.00 -1.40
N ASN A 148 5.97 -18.02 -2.07
CA ASN A 148 5.31 -18.65 -3.22
C ASN A 148 5.24 -20.19 -3.05
N MET A 149 5.96 -20.95 -3.90
CA MET A 149 5.86 -22.42 -3.91
C MET A 149 6.42 -23.07 -2.65
N GLY A 150 7.47 -22.50 -2.03
CA GLY A 150 7.97 -23.00 -0.75
C GLY A 150 6.93 -22.96 0.36
N PHE A 151 6.13 -21.90 0.43
CA PHE A 151 4.97 -21.84 1.32
C PHE A 151 3.87 -22.82 0.87
N ALA A 152 3.52 -22.84 -0.42
CA ALA A 152 2.45 -23.69 -0.95
C ALA A 152 2.72 -25.18 -0.69
N GLU A 153 3.98 -25.63 -0.79
CA GLU A 153 4.39 -26.99 -0.47
C GLU A 153 4.31 -27.28 1.02
N ALA A 154 4.74 -26.33 1.87
CA ALA A 154 4.75 -26.51 3.32
C ALA A 154 3.34 -26.70 3.92
N VAL A 155 2.30 -26.10 3.30
CA VAL A 155 0.91 -26.19 3.77
C VAL A 155 0.00 -27.02 2.85
N ASP A 156 0.58 -27.65 1.81
CA ASP A 156 -0.12 -28.49 0.83
C ASP A 156 -1.32 -27.80 0.15
N CYS A 157 -1.18 -26.53 -0.23
CA CYS A 157 -2.28 -25.79 -0.82
C CYS A 157 -2.27 -25.78 -2.36
N PRO A 158 -3.46 -25.79 -3.02
CA PRO A 158 -3.60 -25.56 -4.45
C PRO A 158 -3.25 -24.11 -4.81
N VAL A 159 -2.76 -23.93 -6.05
CA VAL A 159 -2.29 -22.66 -6.59
C VAL A 159 -3.05 -22.33 -7.88
N LEU A 160 -3.49 -21.08 -8.03
CA LEU A 160 -3.93 -20.47 -9.27
C LEU A 160 -2.84 -19.52 -9.76
N LEU A 161 -2.44 -19.65 -11.05
CA LEU A 161 -1.51 -18.72 -11.68
C LEU A 161 -2.27 -17.64 -12.44
N ILE A 162 -2.01 -16.36 -12.13
CA ILE A 162 -2.58 -15.22 -12.84
C ILE A 162 -1.51 -14.53 -13.69
N ALA A 163 -1.88 -14.15 -14.92
CA ALA A 163 -1.02 -13.42 -15.85
C ALA A 163 -1.76 -12.25 -16.52
N ASP A 164 -1.05 -11.15 -16.72
CA ASP A 164 -1.54 -9.95 -17.39
C ASP A 164 -1.38 -10.07 -18.92
N ILE A 165 -2.49 -10.02 -19.67
CA ILE A 165 -2.47 -10.05 -21.14
C ILE A 165 -2.24 -8.67 -21.77
N ASN A 166 -2.54 -7.60 -21.04
CA ASN A 166 -2.49 -6.23 -21.59
C ASN A 166 -1.07 -5.79 -21.99
N ARG A 167 -0.05 -6.41 -21.40
CA ARG A 167 1.38 -6.17 -21.73
C ARG A 167 1.91 -7.07 -22.84
N GLY A 168 1.10 -8.02 -23.33
CA GLY A 168 1.52 -9.03 -24.29
C GLY A 168 2.26 -10.22 -23.68
N GLY A 169 2.43 -11.30 -24.44
CA GLY A 169 3.22 -12.46 -24.03
C GLY A 169 2.57 -13.38 -22.99
N VAL A 170 1.28 -13.26 -22.70
CA VAL A 170 0.59 -13.98 -21.61
C VAL A 170 0.80 -15.50 -21.66
N PHE A 171 0.72 -16.11 -22.86
CA PHE A 171 0.93 -17.56 -23.01
C PHE A 171 2.36 -17.99 -22.70
N ALA A 172 3.35 -17.19 -23.12
CA ALA A 172 4.75 -17.43 -22.80
C ALA A 172 5.00 -17.31 -21.28
N HIS A 173 4.39 -16.31 -20.64
CA HIS A 173 4.49 -16.14 -19.20
C HIS A 173 3.89 -17.33 -18.44
N LEU A 174 2.70 -17.79 -18.80
CA LEU A 174 2.04 -18.93 -18.13
C LEU A 174 2.80 -20.23 -18.33
N VAL A 175 3.10 -20.57 -19.59
CA VAL A 175 3.84 -21.80 -19.91
C VAL A 175 5.25 -21.76 -19.32
N GLY A 176 5.99 -20.66 -19.52
CA GLY A 176 7.34 -20.52 -19.00
C GLY A 176 7.38 -20.58 -17.47
N THR A 177 6.45 -19.94 -16.78
CA THR A 177 6.35 -20.04 -15.32
C THR A 177 6.11 -21.48 -14.88
N LEU A 178 5.15 -22.19 -15.51
CA LEU A 178 4.86 -23.57 -15.16
C LEU A 178 6.05 -24.50 -15.41
N GLU A 179 6.74 -24.38 -16.55
CA GLU A 179 7.90 -25.21 -16.91
C GLU A 179 9.11 -25.03 -15.99
N LEU A 180 9.26 -23.86 -15.37
CA LEU A 180 10.32 -23.57 -14.43
C LEU A 180 10.05 -24.12 -13.02
N LEU A 181 8.85 -24.61 -12.74
CA LEU A 181 8.47 -25.24 -11.48
C LEU A 181 8.88 -26.72 -11.46
N SER A 182 9.18 -27.26 -10.27
CA SER A 182 9.38 -28.68 -10.08
C SER A 182 8.09 -29.48 -10.36
N PRO A 183 8.16 -30.79 -10.63
CA PRO A 183 6.96 -31.61 -10.84
C PRO A 183 5.96 -31.55 -9.69
N SER A 184 6.43 -31.47 -8.44
CA SER A 184 5.62 -31.33 -7.24
C SER A 184 4.84 -30.00 -7.22
N GLU A 185 5.53 -28.90 -7.55
CA GLU A 185 4.94 -27.56 -7.63
C GLU A 185 3.97 -27.43 -8.81
N GLN A 186 4.34 -28.00 -9.99
CA GLN A 186 3.43 -28.05 -11.15
C GLN A 186 2.12 -28.78 -10.81
N ALA A 187 2.19 -29.86 -10.02
CA ALA A 187 1.00 -30.60 -9.60
C ALA A 187 0.07 -29.75 -8.72
N ARG A 188 0.59 -28.76 -7.98
CA ARG A 188 -0.21 -27.84 -7.15
C ARG A 188 -0.92 -26.77 -7.98
N VAL A 189 -0.40 -26.42 -9.15
CA VAL A 189 -1.08 -25.49 -10.05
C VAL A 189 -2.37 -26.13 -10.56
N ARG A 190 -3.52 -25.56 -10.20
CA ARG A 190 -4.85 -26.07 -10.51
C ARG A 190 -5.55 -25.35 -11.67
N GLY A 191 -4.97 -24.26 -12.12
CA GLY A 191 -5.49 -23.55 -13.27
C GLY A 191 -4.87 -22.18 -13.47
N PHE A 192 -5.24 -21.55 -14.57
CA PHE A 192 -4.76 -20.25 -14.99
C PHE A 192 -5.88 -19.22 -15.00
N ILE A 193 -5.54 -17.98 -14.68
CA ILE A 193 -6.42 -16.83 -14.83
C ILE A 193 -5.69 -15.81 -15.71
N ILE A 194 -6.35 -15.38 -16.78
CA ILE A 194 -5.87 -14.31 -17.66
C ILE A 194 -6.53 -13.01 -17.22
N ASN A 195 -5.74 -12.00 -16.94
CA ASN A 195 -6.20 -10.72 -16.39
C ASN A 195 -6.04 -9.58 -17.41
N ARG A 196 -6.85 -8.54 -17.23
CA ARG A 196 -6.81 -7.29 -18.02
C ARG A 196 -7.05 -7.49 -19.52
N PHE A 197 -7.90 -8.43 -19.87
CA PHE A 197 -8.24 -8.68 -21.26
C PHE A 197 -9.08 -7.53 -21.85
N ARG A 198 -8.75 -7.17 -23.10
CA ARG A 198 -9.52 -6.21 -23.92
C ARG A 198 -9.79 -6.84 -25.28
N GLY A 199 -11.03 -6.86 -25.69
CA GLY A 199 -11.42 -7.34 -27.00
C GLY A 199 -12.50 -8.43 -26.95
N ASP A 200 -12.70 -9.09 -28.09
CA ASP A 200 -13.65 -10.18 -28.22
C ASP A 200 -13.01 -11.49 -27.71
N ILE A 201 -13.65 -12.14 -26.76
CA ILE A 201 -13.20 -13.41 -26.17
C ILE A 201 -13.11 -14.53 -27.22
N ALA A 202 -13.92 -14.48 -28.28
CA ALA A 202 -13.89 -15.47 -29.35
C ALA A 202 -12.54 -15.48 -30.08
N LEU A 203 -11.85 -14.34 -30.15
CA LEU A 203 -10.50 -14.27 -30.74
C LEU A 203 -9.42 -14.87 -29.81
N LEU A 204 -9.66 -14.90 -28.54
CA LEU A 204 -8.74 -15.47 -27.55
C LEU A 204 -8.95 -16.99 -27.41
N GLN A 205 -10.17 -17.49 -27.64
CA GLN A 205 -10.56 -18.88 -27.38
C GLN A 205 -9.59 -19.93 -27.96
N PRO A 206 -9.11 -19.85 -29.22
CA PRO A 206 -8.15 -20.83 -29.72
C PRO A 206 -6.83 -20.87 -28.93
N GLY A 207 -6.43 -19.73 -28.37
CA GLY A 207 -5.26 -19.65 -27.49
C GLY A 207 -5.50 -20.30 -26.12
N LEU A 208 -6.71 -20.15 -25.57
CA LEU A 208 -7.11 -20.80 -24.32
C LEU A 208 -7.10 -22.33 -24.49
N ASP A 209 -7.73 -22.82 -25.57
CA ASP A 209 -7.78 -24.25 -25.89
C ASP A 209 -6.37 -24.83 -26.09
N TRP A 210 -5.50 -24.08 -26.78
CA TRP A 210 -4.08 -24.46 -26.93
C TRP A 210 -3.35 -24.53 -25.59
N LEU A 211 -3.57 -23.55 -24.70
CA LEU A 211 -2.93 -23.50 -23.39
C LEU A 211 -3.34 -24.70 -22.53
N GLU A 212 -4.62 -25.04 -22.50
CA GLU A 212 -5.14 -26.20 -21.79
C GLU A 212 -4.60 -27.51 -22.35
N ALA A 213 -4.60 -27.68 -23.69
CA ALA A 213 -4.04 -28.84 -24.36
C ALA A 213 -2.52 -28.99 -24.09
N ARG A 214 -1.78 -27.88 -24.08
CA ARG A 214 -0.33 -27.85 -23.88
C ARG A 214 0.07 -28.19 -22.44
N THR A 215 -0.72 -27.73 -21.46
CA THR A 215 -0.34 -27.80 -20.05
C THR A 215 -1.10 -28.84 -19.23
N GLY A 216 -2.24 -29.31 -19.75
CA GLY A 216 -3.18 -30.17 -19.00
C GLY A 216 -3.84 -29.47 -17.81
N LYS A 217 -3.82 -28.12 -17.78
CA LYS A 217 -4.40 -27.29 -16.72
C LYS A 217 -5.54 -26.43 -17.30
N PRO A 218 -6.67 -26.32 -16.60
CA PRO A 218 -7.79 -25.49 -17.07
C PRO A 218 -7.49 -24.00 -17.01
N VAL A 219 -8.07 -23.23 -17.93
CA VAL A 219 -8.23 -21.79 -17.80
C VAL A 219 -9.49 -21.53 -16.96
N VAL A 220 -9.29 -21.08 -15.72
CA VAL A 220 -10.36 -20.79 -14.75
C VAL A 220 -11.23 -19.63 -15.22
N GLY A 221 -10.65 -18.71 -15.98
CA GLY A 221 -11.35 -17.62 -16.61
C GLY A 221 -10.47 -16.49 -17.11
N VAL A 222 -11.14 -15.53 -17.74
CA VAL A 222 -10.51 -14.35 -18.34
C VAL A 222 -11.18 -13.12 -17.78
N LEU A 223 -10.44 -12.35 -16.95
CA LEU A 223 -10.92 -11.12 -16.36
C LEU A 223 -10.75 -9.95 -17.34
N PRO A 224 -11.80 -9.16 -17.58
CA PRO A 224 -11.70 -7.99 -18.43
C PRO A 224 -10.81 -6.91 -17.81
N TYR A 225 -10.33 -6.00 -18.65
CA TYR A 225 -9.74 -4.77 -18.17
C TYR A 225 -10.82 -3.86 -17.57
N VAL A 226 -10.73 -3.58 -16.30
CA VAL A 226 -11.70 -2.73 -15.59
C VAL A 226 -11.22 -1.28 -15.63
N MET A 227 -12.06 -0.44 -16.23
CA MET A 227 -11.86 1.02 -16.16
C MET A 227 -12.35 1.54 -14.81
N ASP A 228 -11.72 2.62 -14.36
CA ASP A 228 -12.13 3.34 -13.14
C ASP A 228 -12.26 2.43 -11.90
N LEU A 229 -11.29 1.53 -11.77
CA LEU A 229 -11.08 0.76 -10.55
C LEU A 229 -10.05 1.51 -9.68
N HIS A 230 -10.49 1.95 -8.52
CA HIS A 230 -9.73 2.82 -7.64
C HIS A 230 -9.35 2.10 -6.33
N LEU A 231 -8.64 0.98 -6.45
CA LEU A 231 -8.02 0.33 -5.30
C LEU A 231 -6.59 0.83 -5.12
N GLU A 232 -6.18 0.88 -3.88
CA GLU A 232 -4.84 1.32 -3.49
C GLU A 232 -3.76 0.45 -4.14
N ALA A 233 -2.80 1.11 -4.80
CA ALA A 233 -1.68 0.43 -5.43
C ALA A 233 -0.66 -0.02 -4.37
N GLU A 234 -0.12 -1.24 -4.53
CA GLU A 234 0.88 -1.77 -3.59
C GLU A 234 2.27 -1.22 -3.86
N ASP A 235 2.72 -1.26 -5.12
CA ASP A 235 4.12 -1.07 -5.50
C ASP A 235 4.38 0.20 -6.32
N GLY A 236 3.38 0.96 -6.70
CA GLY A 236 3.55 2.12 -7.55
C GLY A 236 2.59 3.25 -7.26
N ILE A 237 3.05 4.48 -7.51
CA ILE A 237 2.19 5.66 -7.41
C ILE A 237 1.21 5.64 -8.58
N ASP A 238 -0.09 5.52 -8.28
CA ASP A 238 -1.13 5.66 -9.29
C ASP A 238 -1.37 7.14 -9.60
N GLN A 239 -1.08 7.54 -10.83
CA GLN A 239 -1.27 8.92 -11.30
C GLN A 239 -2.60 9.13 -12.06
N ARG A 240 -3.41 8.08 -12.23
CA ARG A 240 -4.70 8.21 -12.91
C ARG A 240 -5.66 9.02 -12.06
N GLN A 241 -6.33 9.96 -12.66
CA GLN A 241 -7.34 10.80 -12.03
C GLN A 241 -8.70 10.60 -12.70
N ILE A 242 -9.77 10.90 -11.98
CA ILE A 242 -11.12 11.02 -12.53
C ILE A 242 -11.25 12.32 -13.32
N ASP A 243 -12.31 12.48 -14.11
CA ASP A 243 -12.64 13.72 -14.77
C ASP A 243 -12.82 14.85 -13.75
N LYS A 244 -12.25 16.02 -14.06
CA LYS A 244 -12.19 17.15 -13.13
C LYS A 244 -13.29 18.18 -13.41
N ALA A 245 -13.74 18.83 -12.34
CA ALA A 245 -14.62 19.99 -12.44
C ALA A 245 -13.92 21.16 -13.17
N ALA A 246 -14.69 22.15 -13.60
CA ALA A 246 -14.14 23.33 -14.27
C ALA A 246 -13.21 24.18 -13.36
N GLN A 247 -13.46 24.16 -12.05
CA GLN A 247 -12.62 24.84 -11.06
C GLN A 247 -11.98 23.79 -10.16
N VAL A 248 -10.65 23.71 -10.18
CA VAL A 248 -9.86 22.74 -9.44
C VAL A 248 -8.79 23.41 -8.59
N LEU A 249 -8.56 22.83 -7.41
CA LEU A 249 -7.41 23.11 -6.56
C LEU A 249 -6.20 22.32 -7.09
N LYS A 250 -5.09 22.99 -7.33
CA LYS A 250 -3.84 22.35 -7.80
C LYS A 250 -3.00 21.94 -6.61
N VAL A 251 -2.80 20.64 -6.47
CA VAL A 251 -2.00 20.03 -5.41
C VAL A 251 -0.78 19.34 -6.00
N VAL A 252 0.40 19.62 -5.47
CA VAL A 252 1.64 18.96 -5.91
C VAL A 252 2.32 18.23 -4.76
N VAL A 253 2.85 17.06 -5.08
CA VAL A 253 3.57 16.17 -4.14
C VAL A 253 4.91 15.79 -4.75
N PRO A 254 6.07 16.06 -4.10
CA PRO A 254 7.35 15.57 -4.56
C PRO A 254 7.41 14.04 -4.47
N VAL A 255 7.85 13.36 -5.52
CA VAL A 255 8.18 11.94 -5.48
C VAL A 255 9.55 11.77 -4.85
N LEU A 256 9.57 11.45 -3.56
CA LEU A 256 10.82 11.19 -2.83
C LEU A 256 11.33 9.77 -3.12
N PRO A 257 12.64 9.51 -3.11
CA PRO A 257 13.20 8.18 -3.34
C PRO A 257 12.66 7.09 -2.40
N ARG A 258 12.32 7.46 -1.18
CA ARG A 258 11.74 6.56 -0.17
C ARG A 258 10.37 7.07 0.33
N ILE A 259 9.58 7.62 -0.59
CA ILE A 259 8.19 8.00 -0.30
C ILE A 259 7.45 6.80 0.30
N SER A 260 6.70 7.03 1.35
CA SER A 260 5.91 6.00 2.04
C SER A 260 4.48 6.45 2.25
N ASN A 261 3.56 5.48 2.28
CA ASN A 261 2.13 5.72 2.46
C ASN A 261 1.56 6.75 1.44
N HIS A 262 2.04 6.68 0.19
CA HIS A 262 1.53 7.55 -0.88
C HIS A 262 0.05 7.34 -1.17
N THR A 263 -0.56 6.28 -0.68
CA THR A 263 -1.99 6.03 -0.70
C THR A 263 -2.79 7.06 0.11
N ASP A 264 -2.16 7.83 1.00
CA ASP A 264 -2.77 8.98 1.66
C ASP A 264 -3.36 9.99 0.65
N PHE A 265 -2.83 10.03 -0.57
CA PHE A 265 -3.24 10.97 -1.62
C PHE A 265 -4.32 10.43 -2.56
N ASP A 266 -4.72 9.17 -2.43
CA ASP A 266 -5.78 8.59 -3.25
C ASP A 266 -7.12 9.32 -3.12
N PRO A 267 -7.56 9.76 -1.92
CA PRO A 267 -8.78 10.57 -1.81
C PRO A 267 -8.69 11.89 -2.60
N LEU A 268 -7.53 12.54 -2.64
CA LEU A 268 -7.32 13.77 -3.41
C LEU A 268 -7.29 13.48 -4.92
N ARG A 269 -6.65 12.40 -5.33
CA ARG A 269 -6.60 11.96 -6.73
C ARG A 269 -8.00 11.69 -7.29
N LEU A 270 -8.89 11.14 -6.47
CA LEU A 270 -10.26 10.80 -6.82
C LEU A 270 -11.27 11.94 -6.54
N HIS A 271 -10.81 13.06 -5.98
CA HIS A 271 -11.67 14.20 -5.74
C HIS A 271 -11.92 14.99 -7.03
N PRO A 272 -13.19 15.30 -7.42
CA PRO A 272 -13.48 15.95 -8.68
C PRO A 272 -12.94 17.38 -8.79
N GLN A 273 -12.70 18.04 -7.67
CA GLN A 273 -12.22 19.42 -7.61
C GLN A 273 -10.72 19.53 -7.28
N VAL A 274 -9.95 18.44 -7.32
CA VAL A 274 -8.51 18.45 -7.03
C VAL A 274 -7.74 17.93 -8.23
N ASP A 275 -6.80 18.72 -8.74
CA ASP A 275 -5.79 18.28 -9.70
C ASP A 275 -4.50 17.96 -8.94
N LEU A 276 -4.25 16.66 -8.72
CA LEU A 276 -3.11 16.16 -7.97
C LEU A 276 -1.97 15.77 -8.91
N GLN A 277 -0.78 16.36 -8.72
CA GLN A 277 0.40 16.00 -9.49
C GLN A 277 1.52 15.47 -8.58
N PHE A 278 1.97 14.25 -8.87
CA PHE A 278 3.23 13.73 -8.35
C PHE A 278 4.36 14.19 -9.26
N VAL A 279 5.28 14.99 -8.70
CA VAL A 279 6.42 15.56 -9.44
C VAL A 279 7.64 14.69 -9.23
N GLY A 280 8.01 13.95 -10.27
CA GLY A 280 9.13 13.02 -10.28
C GLY A 280 10.50 13.70 -10.46
N PRO A 281 11.59 12.92 -10.38
CA PRO A 281 12.94 13.42 -10.60
C PRO A 281 13.10 14.12 -11.95
N GLY A 282 13.73 15.30 -11.94
CA GLY A 282 14.01 16.06 -13.15
C GLY A 282 12.82 16.73 -13.83
N GLN A 283 11.61 16.56 -13.29
CA GLN A 283 10.45 17.27 -13.78
C GLN A 283 10.40 18.69 -13.22
N PRO A 284 9.89 19.67 -13.99
CA PRO A 284 9.70 21.03 -13.51
C PRO A 284 8.62 21.04 -12.42
N ILE A 285 8.85 21.81 -11.34
CA ILE A 285 7.89 22.00 -10.27
C ILE A 285 6.80 22.97 -10.75
N PRO A 286 5.56 22.54 -10.94
CA PRO A 286 4.50 23.39 -11.44
C PRO A 286 4.01 24.38 -10.39
N ALA A 287 3.27 25.39 -10.79
CA ALA A 287 2.52 26.25 -9.87
C ALA A 287 1.37 25.47 -9.23
N ALA A 288 1.18 25.63 -7.93
CA ALA A 288 0.18 24.94 -7.15
C ALA A 288 -0.50 25.90 -6.15
N ASP A 289 -1.62 25.47 -5.60
CA ASP A 289 -2.30 26.12 -4.47
C ASP A 289 -1.83 25.48 -3.16
N LEU A 290 -1.54 24.17 -3.17
CA LEU A 290 -1.05 23.39 -2.04
C LEU A 290 0.15 22.55 -2.45
N ILE A 291 1.24 22.61 -1.67
CA ILE A 291 2.35 21.67 -1.72
C ILE A 291 2.24 20.71 -0.54
N ILE A 292 2.28 19.40 -0.79
CA ILE A 292 2.29 18.40 0.28
C ILE A 292 3.62 17.66 0.30
N LEU A 293 4.35 17.79 1.42
CA LEU A 293 5.52 16.97 1.70
C LEU A 293 5.07 15.62 2.25
N PRO A 294 5.32 14.51 1.55
CA PRO A 294 4.78 13.21 1.89
C PRO A 294 5.55 12.51 3.02
N GLY A 295 5.02 11.37 3.47
CA GLY A 295 5.74 10.44 4.32
C GLY A 295 7.01 9.91 3.65
N SER A 296 8.01 9.63 4.45
CA SER A 296 9.29 9.09 4.00
C SER A 296 9.79 7.99 4.95
N LYS A 297 10.38 6.93 4.38
CA LYS A 297 11.04 5.87 5.16
C LYS A 297 12.47 6.24 5.54
N SER A 298 13.07 7.24 4.90
CA SER A 298 14.44 7.70 5.14
C SER A 298 14.49 9.23 5.05
N VAL A 299 13.99 9.88 6.09
CA VAL A 299 13.71 11.33 6.08
C VAL A 299 14.93 12.16 5.77
N ARG A 300 16.09 11.86 6.37
CA ARG A 300 17.32 12.64 6.17
C ARG A 300 17.85 12.57 4.72
N SER A 301 17.83 11.38 4.12
CA SER A 301 18.27 11.22 2.72
C SER A 301 17.28 11.85 1.74
N ASP A 302 15.98 11.71 2.00
CA ASP A 302 14.94 12.29 1.17
C ASP A 302 14.91 13.82 1.28
N LEU A 303 15.21 14.37 2.46
CA LEU A 303 15.38 15.82 2.64
C LEU A 303 16.59 16.37 1.85
N ALA A 304 17.71 15.63 1.82
CA ALA A 304 18.85 15.99 0.98
C ALA A 304 18.49 15.97 -0.51
N TYR A 305 17.76 14.94 -0.95
CA TYR A 305 17.23 14.86 -2.32
C TYR A 305 16.27 16.02 -2.65
N LEU A 306 15.34 16.34 -1.73
CA LEU A 306 14.39 17.44 -1.88
C LEU A 306 15.09 18.77 -2.12
N ARG A 307 16.18 19.06 -1.36
CA ARG A 307 17.01 20.24 -1.56
C ARG A 307 17.77 20.20 -2.90
N ALA A 308 18.42 19.10 -3.20
CA ALA A 308 19.16 18.94 -4.46
C ALA A 308 18.27 19.12 -5.70
N SER A 309 16.98 18.83 -5.55
CA SER A 309 15.95 18.98 -6.59
C SER A 309 15.27 20.36 -6.59
N GLY A 310 15.70 21.30 -5.73
CA GLY A 310 15.22 22.70 -5.70
C GLY A 310 13.85 22.89 -5.02
N TRP A 311 13.36 21.89 -4.31
CA TRP A 311 12.07 21.99 -3.63
C TRP A 311 12.08 22.96 -2.45
N ASP A 312 13.19 23.11 -1.73
CA ASP A 312 13.34 24.10 -0.67
C ASP A 312 13.09 25.52 -1.18
N THR A 313 13.70 25.86 -2.31
CA THR A 313 13.50 27.15 -2.99
C THR A 313 12.06 27.30 -3.51
N ALA A 314 11.49 26.23 -4.05
CA ALA A 314 10.10 26.23 -4.55
C ALA A 314 9.09 26.44 -3.41
N VAL A 315 9.26 25.75 -2.29
CA VAL A 315 8.43 25.89 -1.07
C VAL A 315 8.53 27.32 -0.52
N ALA A 316 9.75 27.86 -0.37
CA ALA A 316 9.95 29.21 0.13
C ALA A 316 9.30 30.27 -0.80
N ARG A 317 9.40 30.08 -2.11
CA ARG A 317 8.71 30.95 -3.09
C ARG A 317 7.20 30.81 -2.99
N HIS A 318 6.68 29.58 -2.88
CA HIS A 318 5.25 29.29 -2.77
C HIS A 318 4.60 29.99 -1.55
N LEU A 319 5.23 29.85 -0.39
CA LEU A 319 4.80 30.51 0.85
C LEU A 319 4.82 32.05 0.73
N ARG A 320 5.85 32.62 0.06
CA ARG A 320 5.95 34.08 -0.15
C ARG A 320 4.75 34.64 -0.94
N TYR A 321 4.17 33.85 -1.81
CA TYR A 321 2.99 34.23 -2.59
C TYR A 321 1.65 33.79 -1.98
N GLY A 322 1.66 33.39 -0.70
CA GLY A 322 0.44 33.04 0.04
C GLY A 322 -0.04 31.60 -0.13
N GLY A 323 0.75 30.75 -0.80
CA GLY A 323 0.44 29.34 -0.97
C GLY A 323 0.46 28.57 0.36
N LYS A 324 -0.07 27.35 0.34
CA LYS A 324 -0.17 26.49 1.53
C LYS A 324 0.79 25.30 1.44
N VAL A 325 1.32 24.90 2.59
CA VAL A 325 2.23 23.74 2.70
C VAL A 325 1.74 22.81 3.80
N LEU A 326 1.57 21.52 3.45
CA LEU A 326 1.23 20.45 4.38
C LEU A 326 2.39 19.46 4.46
N GLY A 327 2.80 19.06 5.68
CA GLY A 327 3.75 17.97 5.89
C GLY A 327 3.10 16.78 6.58
N ILE A 328 3.21 15.59 6.01
CA ILE A 328 2.64 14.37 6.59
C ILE A 328 3.80 13.46 7.04
N CYS A 329 3.81 13.06 8.32
CA CYS A 329 4.77 12.13 8.92
C CYS A 329 6.23 12.57 8.68
N GLY A 330 6.96 11.92 7.77
CA GLY A 330 8.31 12.38 7.36
C GLY A 330 8.30 13.81 6.82
N GLY A 331 7.25 14.21 6.11
CA GLY A 331 7.06 15.59 5.63
C GLY A 331 6.91 16.60 6.78
N LEU A 332 6.21 16.25 7.86
CA LEU A 332 6.19 17.07 9.09
C LEU A 332 7.62 17.25 9.62
N GLN A 333 8.37 16.15 9.75
CA GLN A 333 9.75 16.21 10.26
C GLN A 333 10.65 17.12 9.41
N MET A 334 10.46 17.12 8.08
CA MET A 334 11.20 17.99 7.15
C MET A 334 10.89 19.49 7.34
N LEU A 335 9.68 19.84 7.82
CA LEU A 335 9.30 21.24 8.07
C LEU A 335 10.04 21.86 9.27
N GLY A 336 10.55 21.04 10.20
CA GLY A 336 11.24 21.49 11.41
C GLY A 336 12.62 22.08 11.15
N GLU A 337 13.31 22.41 12.24
CA GLU A 337 14.66 22.96 12.22
C GLU A 337 15.73 21.89 11.97
N GLN A 338 15.61 20.74 12.67
CA GLN A 338 16.58 19.63 12.55
C GLN A 338 15.93 18.26 12.66
N VAL A 339 16.54 17.28 12.00
CA VAL A 339 16.24 15.85 12.12
C VAL A 339 17.49 15.13 12.60
N HIS A 340 17.41 14.54 13.78
CA HIS A 340 18.51 13.82 14.42
C HIS A 340 18.30 12.31 14.33
N ASP A 341 19.29 11.58 13.86
CA ASP A 341 19.35 10.11 13.89
C ASP A 341 20.64 9.66 14.61
N PRO A 342 20.68 9.77 15.94
CA PRO A 342 21.89 9.43 16.69
C PRO A 342 22.24 7.95 16.67
N LEU A 343 21.27 7.10 16.33
CA LEU A 343 21.42 5.65 16.33
C LEU A 343 21.60 5.06 14.92
N GLY A 344 21.50 5.87 13.86
CA GLY A 344 21.60 5.39 12.48
C GLY A 344 20.42 4.47 12.10
N LEU A 345 19.20 4.78 12.54
CA LEU A 345 18.01 3.96 12.29
C LEU A 345 17.57 3.99 10.83
N GLU A 346 17.84 5.09 10.14
CA GLU A 346 17.49 5.30 8.73
C GLU A 346 18.74 5.45 7.83
N GLY A 347 19.92 5.08 8.32
CA GLY A 347 21.18 5.17 7.58
C GLY A 347 22.36 5.47 8.49
N THR A 348 23.29 6.33 8.05
CA THR A 348 24.42 6.74 8.89
C THR A 348 23.96 7.67 10.01
N ALA A 349 24.41 7.39 11.25
CA ALA A 349 24.13 8.23 12.41
C ALA A 349 24.55 9.70 12.15
N GLY A 350 23.75 10.63 12.64
CA GLY A 350 24.02 12.07 12.48
C GLY A 350 22.77 12.93 12.52
N SER A 351 22.94 14.19 12.10
CA SER A 351 21.85 15.18 12.04
C SER A 351 21.82 15.85 10.69
N SER A 352 20.65 16.34 10.31
CA SER A 352 20.43 17.13 9.10
C SER A 352 19.55 18.33 9.41
N ASP A 353 19.87 19.49 8.84
CA ASP A 353 18.99 20.65 8.97
C ASP A 353 17.67 20.39 8.24
N GLY A 354 16.56 20.71 8.88
CA GLY A 354 15.22 20.71 8.28
C GLY A 354 15.02 21.94 7.39
N LEU A 355 13.79 22.16 6.91
CA LEU A 355 13.46 23.35 6.13
C LEU A 355 13.38 24.62 6.99
N GLY A 356 13.37 24.50 8.31
CA GLY A 356 13.34 25.60 9.26
C GLY A 356 12.05 26.44 9.21
N LEU A 357 10.95 25.83 8.79
CA LEU A 357 9.66 26.51 8.62
C LEU A 357 8.81 26.50 9.91
N LEU A 358 9.06 25.54 10.80
CA LEU A 358 8.40 25.41 12.10
C LEU A 358 9.45 25.21 13.20
N ALA A 359 9.30 25.90 14.32
CA ALA A 359 10.27 25.90 15.44
C ALA A 359 10.13 24.59 16.27
N PHE A 360 10.62 23.49 15.73
CA PHE A 360 10.79 22.21 16.40
C PHE A 360 11.92 21.38 15.76
N SER A 361 12.40 20.39 16.51
CA SER A 361 13.34 19.38 16.00
C SER A 361 12.81 17.99 16.28
N THR A 362 13.18 17.03 15.44
CA THR A 362 12.80 15.62 15.58
C THR A 362 14.01 14.75 15.84
N THR A 363 13.92 13.85 16.81
CA THR A 363 14.93 12.82 17.07
C THR A 363 14.31 11.45 16.79
N LEU A 364 14.99 10.64 15.95
CA LEU A 364 14.56 9.28 15.69
C LEU A 364 14.86 8.37 16.87
N ALA A 365 13.87 7.60 17.32
CA ALA A 365 13.93 6.67 18.43
C ALA A 365 13.75 5.22 17.97
N ARG A 366 14.23 4.25 18.76
CA ARG A 366 14.07 2.81 18.44
C ARG A 366 12.61 2.36 18.47
N GLU A 367 11.85 2.91 19.42
CA GLU A 367 10.43 2.62 19.52
C GLU A 367 9.63 3.34 18.46
N LYS A 368 8.93 2.56 17.65
CA LYS A 368 8.02 3.05 16.62
C LYS A 368 6.63 3.25 17.22
N GLN A 369 6.02 4.40 16.94
CA GLN A 369 4.62 4.63 17.24
C GLN A 369 3.78 3.96 16.17
N LEU A 370 2.87 3.06 16.59
CA LEU A 370 1.96 2.31 15.73
C LEU A 370 0.57 2.34 16.38
N ARG A 371 -0.30 3.25 15.94
CA ARG A 371 -1.61 3.46 16.57
C ARG A 371 -2.64 3.87 15.54
N ASN A 372 -3.82 3.30 15.61
CA ASN A 372 -5.00 3.91 15.02
C ASN A 372 -5.48 5.02 15.95
N VAL A 373 -5.79 6.18 15.40
CA VAL A 373 -6.15 7.37 16.16
C VAL A 373 -7.42 8.01 15.60
N ARG A 374 -8.14 8.68 16.48
CA ARG A 374 -9.27 9.56 16.16
C ARG A 374 -9.08 10.87 16.89
N GLY A 375 -9.71 11.91 16.39
CA GLY A 375 -9.64 13.23 17.01
C GLY A 375 -10.29 14.29 16.17
N ARG A 376 -9.84 15.51 16.36
CA ARG A 376 -10.33 16.67 15.65
C ARG A 376 -9.17 17.46 15.05
N LEU A 377 -9.24 17.70 13.76
CA LEU A 377 -8.40 18.66 13.06
C LEU A 377 -8.79 20.05 13.56
N LEU A 378 -7.83 20.83 14.05
CA LEU A 378 -8.13 22.14 14.65
C LEU A 378 -8.50 23.20 13.61
N LEU A 379 -8.31 22.91 12.33
CA LEU A 379 -8.99 23.62 11.24
C LEU A 379 -10.48 23.26 11.27
N GLU A 380 -11.34 24.26 11.50
CA GLU A 380 -12.79 24.13 11.51
C GLU A 380 -13.35 23.08 12.50
N ASP A 381 -12.53 22.62 13.45
CA ASP A 381 -12.88 21.57 14.42
C ASP A 381 -13.45 20.30 13.73
N ALA A 382 -12.87 19.91 12.60
CA ALA A 382 -13.35 18.80 11.78
C ALA A 382 -12.96 17.45 12.37
N GLU A 383 -13.88 16.47 12.36
CA GLU A 383 -13.56 15.08 12.71
C GLU A 383 -12.45 14.54 11.81
N VAL A 384 -11.52 13.79 12.41
CA VAL A 384 -10.45 13.09 11.69
C VAL A 384 -10.19 11.73 12.32
N SER A 385 -9.93 10.75 11.46
CA SER A 385 -9.46 9.43 11.86
C SER A 385 -8.32 8.99 10.95
N GLY A 386 -7.43 8.15 11.47
CA GLY A 386 -6.29 7.65 10.71
C GLY A 386 -5.35 6.85 11.60
N TYR A 387 -4.07 6.89 11.28
CA TYR A 387 -3.07 6.12 12.03
C TYR A 387 -1.73 6.86 12.12
N GLU A 388 -1.01 6.63 13.22
CA GLU A 388 0.38 7.06 13.41
C GLU A 388 1.32 5.88 13.11
N ILE A 389 2.36 6.13 12.30
CA ILE A 389 3.38 5.14 11.95
C ILE A 389 4.75 5.81 11.78
N HIS A 390 5.42 6.11 12.88
CA HIS A 390 6.69 6.85 12.87
C HIS A 390 7.62 6.47 14.02
N ALA A 391 8.93 6.70 13.82
CA ALA A 391 9.96 6.54 14.82
C ALA A 391 10.43 7.89 15.41
N GLY A 392 9.99 9.01 14.83
CA GLY A 392 10.37 10.34 15.27
C GLY A 392 9.69 10.76 16.57
N VAL A 393 10.46 11.38 17.46
CA VAL A 393 9.98 12.12 18.63
C VAL A 393 10.28 13.60 18.39
N THR A 394 9.24 14.39 18.22
CA THR A 394 9.34 15.82 17.89
C THR A 394 9.13 16.67 19.14
N SER A 395 9.94 17.70 19.30
CA SER A 395 9.87 18.67 20.40
C SER A 395 10.23 20.07 19.93
N GLY A 396 9.54 21.08 20.46
CA GLY A 396 9.78 22.49 20.12
C GLY A 396 8.57 23.37 20.36
N ALA A 397 8.80 24.68 20.23
CA ALA A 397 7.78 25.68 20.56
C ALA A 397 6.55 25.65 19.63
N ALA A 398 6.73 25.28 18.36
CA ALA A 398 5.64 25.25 17.38
C ALA A 398 4.55 24.23 17.73
N LEU A 399 4.86 23.19 18.53
CA LEU A 399 3.88 22.17 18.96
C LEU A 399 2.81 22.71 19.90
N SER A 400 3.00 23.92 20.47
CA SER A 400 1.96 24.59 21.25
C SER A 400 0.76 25.03 20.41
N ASN A 401 0.95 25.19 19.09
CA ASN A 401 -0.11 25.44 18.11
C ASN A 401 -0.34 24.15 17.30
N ALA A 402 -0.97 23.17 17.92
CA ALA A 402 -1.16 21.86 17.35
C ALA A 402 -2.06 21.89 16.08
N ALA A 403 -1.91 20.89 15.21
CA ALA A 403 -2.77 20.70 14.05
C ALA A 403 -4.00 19.83 14.39
N VAL A 404 -3.82 18.82 15.24
CA VAL A 404 -4.85 17.85 15.61
C VAL A 404 -4.90 17.69 17.12
N ARG A 405 -6.11 17.56 17.66
CA ARG A 405 -6.36 17.11 19.04
C ARG A 405 -6.92 15.71 19.00
N LEU A 406 -6.20 14.76 19.56
CA LEU A 406 -6.58 13.35 19.60
C LEU A 406 -7.54 13.07 20.76
N ASP A 407 -8.40 12.05 20.60
CA ASP A 407 -9.39 11.65 21.60
C ASP A 407 -8.75 11.10 22.89
N ASP A 408 -7.50 10.65 22.82
CA ASP A 408 -6.72 10.22 23.98
C ASP A 408 -6.10 11.39 24.77
N GLY A 409 -6.39 12.63 24.39
CA GLY A 409 -5.93 13.86 25.05
C GLY A 409 -4.57 14.37 24.56
N ARG A 410 -3.88 13.64 23.68
CA ARG A 410 -2.65 14.14 23.05
C ARG A 410 -2.95 15.19 21.98
N SER A 411 -1.96 16.03 21.74
CA SER A 411 -1.92 16.90 20.56
C SER A 411 -0.95 16.33 19.54
N ASP A 412 -1.28 16.48 18.26
CA ASP A 412 -0.40 16.07 17.16
C ASP A 412 -0.15 17.21 16.19
N GLY A 413 1.08 17.23 15.67
CA GLY A 413 1.49 18.15 14.65
C GLY A 413 1.65 19.60 15.10
N ALA A 414 1.75 20.49 14.14
CA ALA A 414 1.87 21.93 14.37
C ALA A 414 1.31 22.73 13.20
N GLN A 415 0.88 23.96 13.49
CA GLN A 415 0.47 24.94 12.51
C GLN A 415 1.29 26.24 12.69
N SER A 416 1.71 26.88 11.59
CA SER A 416 2.37 28.18 11.63
C SER A 416 1.41 29.28 12.10
N ALA A 417 1.99 30.36 12.68
CA ALA A 417 1.17 31.46 13.20
C ALA A 417 0.36 32.20 12.11
N ASP A 418 0.86 32.23 10.89
CA ASP A 418 0.19 32.83 9.73
C ASP A 418 -0.81 31.88 9.04
N GLY A 419 -0.93 30.62 9.54
CA GLY A 419 -1.83 29.63 9.00
C GLY A 419 -1.48 29.13 7.58
N GLN A 420 -0.25 29.36 7.10
CA GLN A 420 0.15 28.89 5.77
C GLN A 420 0.72 27.46 5.80
N ILE A 421 1.26 27.02 6.94
CA ILE A 421 1.92 25.73 7.08
C ILE A 421 1.20 24.89 8.13
N LEU A 422 0.93 23.66 7.79
CA LEU A 422 0.37 22.64 8.67
C LEU A 422 1.21 21.36 8.55
N GLY A 423 1.46 20.70 9.66
CA GLY A 423 2.12 19.40 9.66
C GLY A 423 1.53 18.47 10.70
N THR A 424 1.48 17.16 10.43
CA THR A 424 0.91 16.13 11.30
C THR A 424 1.61 14.80 11.10
N TYR A 425 1.65 13.96 12.13
CA TYR A 425 2.05 12.57 11.99
C TYR A 425 0.93 11.66 11.47
N LEU A 426 -0.30 12.15 11.45
CA LEU A 426 -1.48 11.39 11.08
C LEU A 426 -1.49 11.05 9.59
N HIS A 427 -1.50 9.76 9.27
CA HIS A 427 -1.83 9.21 7.96
C HIS A 427 -3.33 8.96 7.83
N GLY A 428 -3.85 8.91 6.58
CA GLY A 428 -5.28 8.78 6.34
C GLY A 428 -6.06 10.08 6.50
N LEU A 429 -5.37 11.22 6.58
CA LEU A 429 -5.92 12.55 6.86
C LEU A 429 -7.07 12.94 5.91
N PHE A 430 -7.00 12.50 4.66
CA PHE A 430 -7.99 12.81 3.62
C PHE A 430 -9.08 11.73 3.47
N GLU A 431 -9.00 10.61 4.20
CA GLU A 431 -10.01 9.55 4.11
C GLU A 431 -11.31 9.93 4.82
N THR A 432 -11.25 10.83 5.83
CA THR A 432 -12.43 11.34 6.53
C THR A 432 -13.00 12.55 5.76
N PRO A 433 -14.26 12.52 5.28
CA PRO A 433 -14.82 13.58 4.44
C PRO A 433 -14.75 14.97 5.07
N ALA A 434 -15.04 15.09 6.37
CA ALA A 434 -14.98 16.36 7.09
C ALA A 434 -13.56 16.96 7.12
N ALA A 435 -12.53 16.15 7.46
CA ALA A 435 -11.15 16.60 7.48
C ALA A 435 -10.63 16.95 6.08
N CYS A 436 -10.95 16.12 5.08
CA CYS A 436 -10.62 16.41 3.69
C CYS A 436 -11.20 17.76 3.24
N SER A 437 -12.50 17.99 3.48
CA SER A 437 -13.18 19.25 3.13
C SER A 437 -12.58 20.45 3.84
N ALA A 438 -12.26 20.35 5.14
CA ALA A 438 -11.61 21.43 5.89
C ALA A 438 -10.22 21.78 5.33
N LEU A 439 -9.43 20.78 4.99
CA LEU A 439 -8.09 20.95 4.40
C LEU A 439 -8.17 21.58 2.99
N LEU A 440 -9.13 21.18 2.18
CA LEU A 440 -9.31 21.74 0.84
C LEU A 440 -9.77 23.20 0.92
N ARG A 441 -10.64 23.55 1.87
CA ARG A 441 -11.01 24.97 2.14
C ARG A 441 -9.82 25.77 2.64
N TRP A 442 -9.03 25.22 3.58
CA TRP A 442 -7.81 25.86 4.05
C TRP A 442 -6.81 26.11 2.91
N ALA A 443 -6.73 25.20 1.95
CA ALA A 443 -5.90 25.33 0.75
C ALA A 443 -6.46 26.32 -0.29
N GLY A 444 -7.70 26.84 -0.10
CA GLY A 444 -8.28 27.88 -0.93
C GLY A 444 -9.43 27.44 -1.83
N LEU A 445 -9.85 26.16 -1.79
CA LEU A 445 -11.01 25.70 -2.55
C LEU A 445 -12.30 26.24 -1.92
N GLN A 446 -13.08 26.98 -2.69
CA GLN A 446 -14.43 27.39 -2.30
C GLN A 446 -15.43 26.28 -2.66
N ASP A 447 -16.57 26.21 -1.97
CA ASP A 447 -17.67 25.28 -2.27
C ASP A 447 -17.22 23.82 -2.47
N VAL A 448 -16.52 23.26 -1.46
CA VAL A 448 -15.98 21.91 -1.50
C VAL A 448 -17.10 20.87 -1.61
N GLN A 449 -17.05 20.05 -2.64
CA GLN A 449 -17.89 18.87 -2.76
C GLN A 449 -17.37 17.79 -1.81
N GLU A 450 -18.21 17.31 -0.92
CA GLU A 450 -17.86 16.21 -0.03
C GLU A 450 -17.78 14.88 -0.80
N VAL A 451 -16.70 14.12 -0.60
CA VAL A 451 -16.48 12.82 -1.22
C VAL A 451 -16.22 11.79 -0.13
N ASP A 452 -17.06 10.76 -0.09
CA ASP A 452 -16.84 9.61 0.79
C ASP A 452 -15.91 8.58 0.11
N TYR A 453 -14.63 8.65 0.44
CA TYR A 453 -13.61 7.76 -0.11
C TYR A 453 -13.82 6.30 0.31
N HIS A 454 -14.32 6.06 1.52
CA HIS A 454 -14.60 4.70 2.00
C HIS A 454 -15.74 4.06 1.19
N ALA A 455 -16.80 4.81 0.90
CA ALA A 455 -17.89 4.33 0.06
C ALA A 455 -17.44 4.05 -1.38
N LEU A 456 -16.54 4.87 -1.93
CA LEU A 456 -15.94 4.64 -3.25
C LEU A 456 -15.15 3.33 -3.28
N ARG A 457 -14.29 3.10 -2.29
CA ARG A 457 -13.49 1.89 -2.17
C ARG A 457 -14.36 0.64 -1.97
N GLU A 458 -15.38 0.73 -1.13
CA GLU A 458 -16.31 -0.37 -0.89
C GLU A 458 -17.07 -0.76 -2.16
N ARG A 459 -17.55 0.23 -2.92
CA ARG A 459 -18.19 -0.01 -4.23
C ARG A 459 -17.25 -0.73 -5.20
N ASP A 460 -15.99 -0.34 -5.23
CA ASP A 460 -15.02 -0.97 -6.14
C ASP A 460 -14.65 -2.38 -5.70
N ILE A 461 -14.60 -2.67 -4.39
CA ILE A 461 -14.47 -4.04 -3.87
C ILE A 461 -15.68 -4.90 -4.28
N GLU A 462 -16.91 -4.36 -4.21
CA GLU A 462 -18.10 -5.06 -4.70
C GLU A 462 -18.04 -5.36 -6.20
N ARG A 463 -17.63 -4.39 -7.04
CA ARG A 463 -17.42 -4.60 -8.48
C ARG A 463 -16.42 -5.73 -8.77
N LEU A 464 -15.38 -5.89 -7.94
CA LEU A 464 -14.43 -6.98 -8.11
C LEU A 464 -15.06 -8.35 -7.85
N ALA A 465 -15.94 -8.47 -6.86
CA ALA A 465 -16.66 -9.73 -6.63
C ALA A 465 -17.60 -10.06 -7.81
N ASP A 466 -18.23 -9.05 -8.44
CA ASP A 466 -19.02 -9.26 -9.67
C ASP A 466 -18.17 -9.83 -10.81
N LEU A 467 -16.89 -9.42 -10.91
CA LEU A 467 -15.99 -9.98 -11.93
C LEU A 467 -15.72 -11.47 -11.69
N VAL A 468 -15.56 -11.90 -10.44
CA VAL A 468 -15.39 -13.33 -10.11
C VAL A 468 -16.63 -14.11 -10.57
N GLU A 469 -17.83 -13.64 -10.24
CA GLU A 469 -19.09 -14.30 -10.57
C GLU A 469 -19.32 -14.39 -12.08
N ASN A 470 -18.97 -13.36 -12.82
CA ASN A 470 -19.30 -13.26 -14.24
C ASN A 470 -18.23 -13.82 -15.17
N HIS A 471 -16.96 -13.97 -14.73
CA HIS A 471 -15.84 -14.25 -15.62
C HIS A 471 -14.96 -15.44 -15.20
N LEU A 472 -15.18 -16.02 -14.01
CA LEU A 472 -14.42 -17.18 -13.55
C LEU A 472 -15.32 -18.41 -13.38
N ASP A 473 -14.72 -19.61 -13.53
CA ASP A 473 -15.41 -20.87 -13.17
C ASP A 473 -15.60 -20.95 -11.65
N THR A 474 -16.71 -20.40 -11.18
CA THR A 474 -17.09 -20.40 -9.76
C THR A 474 -17.29 -21.81 -9.21
N GLY A 475 -17.67 -22.78 -10.05
CA GLY A 475 -17.78 -24.19 -9.65
C GLY A 475 -16.42 -24.80 -9.33
N LEU A 476 -15.40 -24.53 -10.14
CA LEU A 476 -14.02 -24.94 -9.85
C LEU A 476 -13.48 -24.22 -8.60
N LEU A 477 -13.72 -22.91 -8.49
CA LEU A 477 -13.29 -22.12 -7.31
C LEU A 477 -13.89 -22.66 -6.02
N ARG A 478 -15.20 -22.99 -6.01
CA ARG A 478 -15.84 -23.61 -4.84
C ARG A 478 -15.18 -24.95 -4.48
N ARG A 479 -14.95 -25.83 -5.45
CA ARG A 479 -14.24 -27.11 -5.21
C ARG A 479 -12.83 -26.90 -4.64
N LEU A 480 -12.09 -25.92 -5.17
CA LEU A 480 -10.75 -25.58 -4.66
C LEU A 480 -10.78 -25.00 -3.25
N CYS A 481 -11.86 -24.33 -2.87
CA CYS A 481 -12.13 -23.83 -1.52
C CYS A 481 -12.79 -24.86 -0.59
N GLY A 482 -13.03 -26.09 -1.05
CA GLY A 482 -13.65 -27.15 -0.25
C GLY A 482 -15.14 -26.91 0.07
N LEU A 483 -15.87 -26.21 -0.84
CA LEU A 483 -17.26 -25.79 -0.71
C LEU A 483 -18.19 -26.61 -1.62
#